data_4b2e55dff5b9d98ed472725579379d40
#
_entry.id   4b2e55dff5b9d98ed472725579379d40
#
_cell.length_a   1.000
_cell.length_b   1.000
_cell.length_c   1.000
_cell.angle_alpha   90.00
_cell.angle_beta   90.00
_cell.angle_gamma   90.00
#
_symmetry.space_group_name_H-M   'P 1'
#
loop_
_entity.id
_entity.type
_entity.pdbx_description
1 polymer ?
#
loop_
_entity_poly.entity_id
_entity_poly.type
_entity_poly.pdbx_seq_one_letter_code
_entity_poly.pdbx_strand_id
1 'polypeptide(L)'
;MTMDFIYLIITTLIGSFLGNFCASFFKEKGKNIATKQDIKGITQKQEEVKKLFQLEMEQQKAELSKLTKEFELYAVKKHEYYPELYKVIVTCIGAVTHLRGTRDGIDFRKYKLEEITKYTEEKLFAAEDKEFILSNWDDNKKTFAIRRIDTILIKTEYMEAKEYYIKANNFYNLHLLYFSDDVSLKVNNLLNHIWALWINYNPDFIIHDKFLLSGKVESSNEEEENEIDSLRKNLLKRLQYELNIVKTSE
;
A
#
# COMPACT_ATOMS: atom_id res chain seq x y z
N MET A 1 -50.57 39.08 -97.26
CA MET A 1 -49.50 38.04 -97.07
C MET A 1 -48.32 38.46 -96.13
N THR A 2 -48.08 39.71 -95.94
CA THR A 2 -46.94 40.22 -95.16
C THR A 2 -47.24 40.32 -93.61
N MET A 3 -48.46 40.58 -93.19
CA MET A 3 -48.83 40.76 -91.82
C MET A 3 -48.88 39.42 -91.04
N ASP A 4 -49.36 38.38 -91.63
CA ASP A 4 -49.45 37.04 -90.98
C ASP A 4 -48.10 36.44 -90.74
N PHE A 5 -47.10 36.73 -91.59
CA PHE A 5 -45.73 36.25 -91.43
C PHE A 5 -45.02 36.98 -90.33
N ILE A 6 -45.29 38.24 -90.12
CA ILE A 6 -44.75 39.04 -89.02
C ILE A 6 -45.32 38.53 -87.66
N TYR A 7 -46.66 38.26 -87.64
CA TYR A 7 -47.28 37.67 -86.44
C TYR A 7 -46.69 36.30 -86.08
N LEU A 8 -46.43 35.45 -87.10
CA LEU A 8 -45.82 34.13 -86.86
C LEU A 8 -44.39 34.23 -86.28
N ILE A 9 -43.60 35.16 -86.76
CA ILE A 9 -42.23 35.40 -86.25
C ILE A 9 -42.28 35.92 -84.81
N ILE A 10 -43.18 36.86 -84.52
CA ILE A 10 -43.31 37.43 -83.17
C ILE A 10 -43.80 36.38 -82.19
N THR A 11 -44.77 35.55 -82.53
CA THR A 11 -45.28 34.47 -81.62
C THR A 11 -44.25 33.37 -81.38
N THR A 12 -43.46 32.99 -82.38
CA THR A 12 -42.34 32.00 -82.18
C THR A 12 -41.22 32.56 -81.36
N LEU A 13 -40.87 33.84 -81.54
CA LEU A 13 -39.86 34.48 -80.67
C LEU A 13 -40.32 34.59 -79.22
N ILE A 14 -41.54 35.04 -79.01
CA ILE A 14 -42.10 35.10 -77.63
C ILE A 14 -42.22 33.70 -77.00
N GLY A 15 -42.72 32.72 -77.77
CA GLY A 15 -42.81 31.32 -77.28
C GLY A 15 -41.44 30.70 -76.92
N SER A 16 -40.44 30.96 -77.78
CA SER A 16 -39.08 30.52 -77.54
C SER A 16 -38.46 31.16 -76.24
N PHE A 17 -38.71 32.49 -76.15
CA PHE A 17 -38.20 33.21 -74.94
C PHE A 17 -38.88 32.78 -73.67
N LEU A 18 -40.20 32.64 -73.66
CA LEU A 18 -40.96 32.15 -72.54
C LEU A 18 -40.61 30.68 -72.17
N GLY A 19 -40.44 29.85 -73.22
CA GLY A 19 -40.05 28.44 -73.03
C GLY A 19 -38.69 28.29 -72.35
N ASN A 20 -37.69 29.01 -72.81
CA ASN A 20 -36.36 29.02 -72.25
C ASN A 20 -36.33 29.62 -70.86
N PHE A 21 -37.08 30.69 -70.62
CA PHE A 21 -37.19 31.29 -69.27
C PHE A 21 -37.86 30.33 -68.28
N CYS A 22 -38.97 29.73 -68.64
CA CYS A 22 -39.65 28.74 -67.80
C CYS A 22 -38.76 27.51 -67.51
N ALA A 23 -38.11 26.97 -68.54
CA ALA A 23 -37.22 25.84 -68.42
C ALA A 23 -36.03 26.15 -67.44
N SER A 24 -35.41 27.33 -67.58
CA SER A 24 -34.36 27.78 -66.72
C SER A 24 -34.84 27.97 -65.25
N PHE A 25 -35.98 28.64 -65.09
CA PHE A 25 -36.58 28.87 -63.78
C PHE A 25 -36.95 27.57 -63.05
N PHE A 26 -37.56 26.63 -63.72
CA PHE A 26 -37.90 25.34 -63.14
C PHE A 26 -36.65 24.49 -62.84
N LYS A 27 -35.62 24.53 -63.65
CA LYS A 27 -34.33 23.85 -63.42
C LYS A 27 -33.63 24.43 -62.24
N GLU A 28 -33.56 25.73 -62.02
CA GLU A 28 -32.97 26.36 -60.86
C GLU A 28 -33.78 26.08 -59.57
N LYS A 29 -35.12 26.20 -59.67
CA LYS A 29 -35.99 25.94 -58.56
C LYS A 29 -35.94 24.46 -58.13
N GLY A 30 -35.86 23.53 -59.07
CA GLY A 30 -35.69 22.10 -58.85
C GLY A 30 -34.34 21.79 -58.15
N LYS A 31 -33.23 22.39 -58.62
CA LYS A 31 -31.92 22.27 -57.97
C LYS A 31 -31.94 22.79 -56.60
N ASN A 32 -32.52 23.95 -56.29
CA ASN A 32 -32.59 24.55 -55.02
C ASN A 32 -33.43 23.69 -53.99
N ILE A 33 -34.50 23.05 -54.47
CA ILE A 33 -35.32 22.16 -53.63
C ILE A 33 -34.56 20.88 -53.34
N ALA A 34 -33.92 20.24 -54.31
CA ALA A 34 -33.11 19.04 -54.13
C ALA A 34 -31.95 19.32 -53.19
N THR A 35 -31.22 20.44 -53.41
CA THR A 35 -30.12 20.82 -52.51
C THR A 35 -30.58 21.07 -51.05
N LYS A 36 -31.74 21.72 -50.88
CA LYS A 36 -32.29 21.91 -49.52
C LYS A 36 -32.68 20.59 -48.83
N GLN A 37 -33.23 19.61 -49.56
CA GLN A 37 -33.55 18.29 -49.03
C GLN A 37 -32.30 17.51 -48.70
N ASP A 38 -31.27 17.54 -49.55
CA ASP A 38 -29.99 16.89 -49.32
C ASP A 38 -29.27 17.49 -48.10
N ILE A 39 -29.23 18.83 -48.01
CA ILE A 39 -28.64 19.51 -46.83
C ILE A 39 -29.37 19.11 -45.55
N LYS A 40 -30.71 19.10 -45.59
CA LYS A 40 -31.50 18.69 -44.43
C LYS A 40 -31.19 17.25 -44.00
N GLY A 41 -31.11 16.32 -44.94
CA GLY A 41 -30.75 14.93 -44.70
C GLY A 41 -29.34 14.76 -44.14
N ILE A 42 -28.38 15.50 -44.69
CA ILE A 42 -26.98 15.51 -44.22
C ILE A 42 -26.90 16.08 -42.80
N THR A 43 -27.55 17.21 -42.54
CA THR A 43 -27.56 17.85 -41.22
C THR A 43 -28.17 16.90 -40.17
N GLN A 44 -29.28 16.24 -40.51
CA GLN A 44 -29.92 15.29 -39.60
C GLN A 44 -29.00 14.11 -39.26
N LYS A 45 -28.33 13.53 -40.24
CA LYS A 45 -27.34 12.46 -40.01
C LYS A 45 -26.14 12.95 -39.21
N GLN A 46 -25.66 14.17 -39.43
CA GLN A 46 -24.60 14.78 -38.66
C GLN A 46 -25.00 14.96 -37.20
N GLU A 47 -26.23 15.42 -36.95
CA GLU A 47 -26.74 15.56 -35.58
C GLU A 47 -26.90 14.22 -34.89
N GLU A 48 -27.37 13.20 -35.57
CA GLU A 48 -27.46 11.82 -35.04
C GLU A 48 -26.08 11.26 -34.66
N VAL A 49 -25.11 11.37 -35.60
CA VAL A 49 -23.72 10.92 -35.30
C VAL A 49 -23.10 11.72 -34.16
N LYS A 50 -23.30 13.05 -34.17
CA LYS A 50 -22.82 13.89 -33.07
C LYS A 50 -23.42 13.49 -31.71
N LYS A 51 -24.71 13.18 -31.70
CA LYS A 51 -25.40 12.73 -30.47
C LYS A 51 -24.90 11.38 -29.98
N LEU A 52 -24.69 10.41 -30.89
CA LEU A 52 -24.10 9.11 -30.53
C LEU A 52 -22.68 9.28 -30.01
N PHE A 53 -21.87 10.11 -30.67
CA PHE A 53 -20.50 10.39 -30.21
C PHE A 53 -20.46 11.08 -28.81
N GLN A 54 -21.40 11.99 -28.57
CA GLN A 54 -21.52 12.65 -27.29
C GLN A 54 -21.89 11.64 -26.18
N LEU A 55 -22.83 10.73 -26.42
CA LEU A 55 -23.21 9.68 -25.49
C LEU A 55 -22.02 8.75 -25.16
N GLU A 56 -21.29 8.35 -26.20
CA GLU A 56 -20.09 7.51 -26.00
C GLU A 56 -19.01 8.23 -25.19
N MET A 57 -18.76 9.50 -25.49
CA MET A 57 -17.81 10.33 -24.74
C MET A 57 -18.24 10.52 -23.28
N GLU A 58 -19.52 10.68 -23.01
CA GLU A 58 -20.04 10.79 -21.64
C GLU A 58 -19.88 9.48 -20.86
N GLN A 59 -20.13 8.33 -21.52
CA GLN A 59 -19.90 7.02 -20.93
C GLN A 59 -18.42 6.81 -20.61
N GLN A 60 -17.53 7.08 -21.54
CA GLN A 60 -16.08 6.97 -21.32
C GLN A 60 -15.59 7.89 -20.19
N LYS A 61 -16.10 9.13 -20.13
CA LYS A 61 -15.79 10.04 -19.01
C LYS A 61 -16.28 9.52 -17.68
N ALA A 62 -17.48 8.93 -17.63
CA ALA A 62 -18.03 8.37 -16.41
C ALA A 62 -17.20 7.15 -15.93
N GLU A 63 -16.83 6.25 -16.83
CA GLU A 63 -15.96 5.11 -16.53
C GLU A 63 -14.58 5.56 -16.05
N LEU A 64 -13.95 6.50 -16.74
CA LEU A 64 -12.65 7.05 -16.36
C LEU A 64 -12.72 7.72 -14.98
N SER A 65 -13.78 8.50 -14.73
CA SER A 65 -13.99 9.13 -13.41
C SER A 65 -14.14 8.10 -12.30
N LYS A 66 -14.84 6.99 -12.56
CA LYS A 66 -14.97 5.88 -11.59
C LYS A 66 -13.61 5.24 -11.30
N LEU A 67 -12.87 4.87 -12.35
CA LEU A 67 -11.53 4.29 -12.22
C LEU A 67 -10.56 5.21 -11.49
N THR A 68 -10.62 6.51 -11.80
CA THR A 68 -9.78 7.51 -11.12
C THR A 68 -10.08 7.57 -9.62
N LYS A 69 -11.36 7.60 -9.25
CA LYS A 69 -11.78 7.60 -7.83
C LYS A 69 -11.36 6.33 -7.10
N GLU A 70 -11.51 5.18 -7.72
CA GLU A 70 -11.07 3.89 -7.15
C GLU A 70 -9.55 3.89 -6.95
N PHE A 71 -8.80 4.37 -7.93
CA PHE A 71 -7.35 4.51 -7.85
C PHE A 71 -6.91 5.50 -6.74
N GLU A 72 -7.57 6.66 -6.65
CA GLU A 72 -7.28 7.66 -5.61
C GLU A 72 -7.51 7.07 -4.21
N LEU A 73 -8.62 6.35 -3.99
CA LEU A 73 -8.91 5.70 -2.72
C LEU A 73 -7.84 4.65 -2.37
N TYR A 74 -7.41 3.86 -3.35
CA TYR A 74 -6.36 2.87 -3.15
C TYR A 74 -4.99 3.51 -2.85
N ALA A 75 -4.64 4.57 -3.57
CA ALA A 75 -3.41 5.32 -3.35
C ALA A 75 -3.36 5.95 -1.95
N VAL A 76 -4.46 6.56 -1.49
CA VAL A 76 -4.57 7.10 -0.13
C VAL A 76 -4.32 6.01 0.91
N LYS A 77 -4.89 4.82 0.74
CA LYS A 77 -4.68 3.69 1.66
C LYS A 77 -3.25 3.17 1.64
N LYS A 78 -2.59 3.13 0.50
CA LYS A 78 -1.16 2.82 0.43
C LYS A 78 -0.32 3.83 1.23
N HIS A 79 -0.58 5.12 1.08
CA HIS A 79 0.12 6.17 1.82
C HIS A 79 -0.12 6.11 3.33
N GLU A 80 -1.26 5.60 3.77
CA GLU A 80 -1.59 5.37 5.17
C GLU A 80 -0.90 4.12 5.73
N TYR A 81 -1.02 2.98 5.02
CA TYR A 81 -0.62 1.68 5.58
C TYR A 81 0.86 1.31 5.37
N TYR A 82 1.51 1.79 4.31
CA TYR A 82 2.92 1.44 4.06
C TYR A 82 3.87 1.99 5.14
N PRO A 83 3.76 3.25 5.58
CA PRO A 83 4.57 3.77 6.68
C PRO A 83 4.30 3.05 8.01
N GLU A 84 3.03 2.77 8.33
CA GLU A 84 2.68 2.05 9.55
C GLU A 84 3.14 0.58 9.53
N LEU A 85 3.03 -0.10 8.38
CA LEU A 85 3.61 -1.44 8.19
C LEU A 85 5.11 -1.43 8.48
N TYR A 86 5.84 -0.51 7.87
CA TYR A 86 7.29 -0.40 8.09
C TYR A 86 7.61 -0.12 9.56
N LYS A 87 6.88 0.76 10.21
CA LYS A 87 7.04 1.11 11.62
C LYS A 87 6.83 -0.09 12.54
N VAL A 88 5.74 -0.86 12.38
CA VAL A 88 5.49 -2.03 13.23
C VAL A 88 6.53 -3.13 13.02
N ILE A 89 7.00 -3.32 11.80
CA ILE A 89 8.07 -4.28 11.47
C ILE A 89 9.39 -3.85 12.12
N VAL A 90 9.81 -2.60 11.98
CA VAL A 90 11.07 -2.10 12.56
C VAL A 90 11.03 -2.14 14.08
N THR A 91 9.88 -1.84 14.69
CA THR A 91 9.69 -1.97 16.14
C THR A 91 9.82 -3.43 16.58
N CYS A 92 9.25 -4.36 15.81
CA CYS A 92 9.39 -5.80 16.07
C CYS A 92 10.84 -6.27 15.95
N ILE A 93 11.55 -5.86 14.88
CA ILE A 93 12.99 -6.18 14.73
C ILE A 93 13.77 -5.69 15.94
N GLY A 94 13.58 -4.42 16.35
CA GLY A 94 14.24 -3.85 17.50
C GLY A 94 14.00 -4.64 18.79
N ALA A 95 12.76 -5.07 19.03
CA ALA A 95 12.42 -5.85 20.22
C ALA A 95 13.06 -7.24 20.19
N VAL A 96 13.10 -7.92 19.04
CA VAL A 96 13.70 -9.26 18.93
C VAL A 96 15.24 -9.19 18.98
N THR A 97 15.87 -8.26 18.29
CA THR A 97 17.34 -8.11 18.34
C THR A 97 17.84 -7.66 19.70
N HIS A 98 17.01 -6.94 20.49
CA HIS A 98 17.34 -6.59 21.87
C HIS A 98 17.53 -7.83 22.76
N LEU A 99 16.93 -8.97 22.44
CA LEU A 99 17.09 -10.23 23.18
C LEU A 99 18.52 -10.79 23.13
N ARG A 100 19.35 -10.35 22.18
CA ARG A 100 20.79 -10.69 22.09
C ARG A 100 21.58 -10.30 23.36
N GLY A 101 21.09 -9.35 24.07
CA GLY A 101 21.26 -8.92 25.44
C GLY A 101 22.64 -8.79 26.03
N THR A 102 23.36 -7.72 25.76
CA THR A 102 24.02 -7.04 26.88
C THR A 102 22.97 -6.12 27.51
N ARG A 103 22.32 -6.58 28.55
CA ARG A 103 21.54 -5.66 29.35
C ARG A 103 22.49 -4.60 29.89
N ASP A 104 22.22 -3.34 29.66
CA ASP A 104 22.80 -2.26 30.45
C ASP A 104 22.41 -2.50 31.91
N GLY A 105 23.24 -3.31 32.54
CA GLY A 105 22.82 -4.08 33.69
C GLY A 105 22.64 -3.19 34.90
N ILE A 106 21.43 -3.14 35.38
CA ILE A 106 21.20 -2.76 36.77
C ILE A 106 22.05 -3.70 37.62
N ASP A 107 23.05 -3.18 38.32
CA ASP A 107 23.86 -3.98 39.24
C ASP A 107 23.10 -4.19 40.53
N PHE A 108 22.24 -5.18 40.55
CA PHE A 108 21.45 -5.54 41.74
C PHE A 108 22.29 -5.89 42.97
N ARG A 109 23.58 -6.16 42.80
CA ARG A 109 24.48 -6.41 43.96
C ARG A 109 24.57 -5.21 44.90
N LYS A 110 24.40 -4.01 44.35
CA LYS A 110 24.44 -2.74 45.09
C LYS A 110 23.14 -2.39 45.80
N TYR A 111 22.03 -3.07 45.45
CA TYR A 111 20.71 -2.78 46.00
C TYR A 111 20.59 -3.27 47.43
N LYS A 112 19.98 -2.43 48.28
CA LYS A 112 19.52 -2.79 49.63
C LYS A 112 18.16 -3.47 49.53
N LEU A 113 17.75 -4.10 50.66
CA LEU A 113 16.47 -4.80 50.75
C LEU A 113 15.26 -3.90 50.39
N GLU A 114 15.25 -2.65 50.86
CA GLU A 114 14.18 -1.70 50.60
C GLU A 114 14.08 -1.35 49.08
N GLU A 115 15.24 -1.16 48.41
CA GLU A 115 15.32 -0.85 47.01
C GLU A 115 14.83 -2.01 46.14
N ILE A 116 15.19 -3.25 46.49
CA ILE A 116 14.74 -4.41 45.74
C ILE A 116 13.26 -4.70 45.96
N THR A 117 12.75 -4.45 47.20
CA THR A 117 11.32 -4.55 47.48
C THR A 117 10.53 -3.64 46.56
N LYS A 118 10.90 -2.35 46.52
CA LYS A 118 10.27 -1.38 45.67
C LYS A 118 10.37 -1.76 44.16
N TYR A 119 11.55 -2.21 43.74
CA TYR A 119 11.76 -2.63 42.32
C TYR A 119 10.84 -3.81 41.95
N THR A 120 10.71 -4.83 42.79
CA THR A 120 9.84 -5.99 42.51
C THR A 120 8.35 -5.63 42.54
N GLU A 121 7.97 -4.61 43.30
CA GLU A 121 6.60 -4.05 43.29
C GLU A 121 6.32 -3.26 42.02
N GLU A 122 7.21 -2.34 41.62
CA GLU A 122 7.09 -1.54 40.42
C GLU A 122 7.06 -2.39 39.14
N LYS A 123 7.84 -3.48 39.13
CA LYS A 123 7.88 -4.42 37.99
C LYS A 123 6.81 -5.50 38.05
N LEU A 124 5.90 -5.45 39.04
CA LEU A 124 4.76 -6.35 39.19
C LEU A 124 5.17 -7.85 39.20
N PHE A 125 6.22 -8.19 39.91
CA PHE A 125 6.65 -9.58 40.02
C PHE A 125 5.56 -10.42 40.72
N ALA A 126 5.45 -11.70 40.38
CA ALA A 126 4.52 -12.62 41.02
C ALA A 126 4.84 -12.74 42.52
N ALA A 127 3.81 -13.00 43.34
CA ALA A 127 3.96 -13.05 44.80
C ALA A 127 5.02 -14.07 45.24
N GLU A 128 5.03 -15.25 44.62
CA GLU A 128 6.01 -16.31 44.89
C GLU A 128 7.45 -15.87 44.58
N ASP A 129 7.63 -15.16 43.49
CA ASP A 129 8.93 -14.64 43.05
C ASP A 129 9.43 -13.55 44.00
N LYS A 130 8.54 -12.65 44.43
CA LYS A 130 8.86 -11.64 45.46
C LYS A 130 9.30 -12.27 46.76
N GLU A 131 8.51 -13.22 47.26
CA GLU A 131 8.83 -13.93 48.48
C GLU A 131 10.20 -14.65 48.41
N PHE A 132 10.46 -15.34 47.29
CA PHE A 132 11.75 -15.98 47.04
C PHE A 132 12.90 -14.98 47.04
N ILE A 133 12.77 -13.87 46.31
CA ILE A 133 13.80 -12.84 46.17
C ILE A 133 14.07 -12.19 47.50
N LEU A 134 13.04 -11.76 48.22
CA LEU A 134 13.20 -11.04 49.51
C LEU A 134 13.74 -11.93 50.62
N SER A 135 13.30 -13.19 50.72
CA SER A 135 13.80 -14.14 51.71
C SER A 135 15.26 -14.57 51.48
N ASN A 136 15.78 -14.39 50.24
CA ASN A 136 17.15 -14.70 49.89
C ASN A 136 18.02 -13.45 49.66
N TRP A 137 17.59 -12.25 50.11
CA TRP A 137 18.33 -11.00 49.95
C TRP A 137 19.36 -10.77 51.07
N ASP A 138 20.04 -11.84 51.49
CA ASP A 138 21.17 -11.79 52.42
C ASP A 138 22.49 -12.03 51.64
N ASP A 139 23.61 -11.63 52.22
CA ASP A 139 24.93 -11.66 51.53
C ASP A 139 25.32 -13.08 51.07
N ASN A 140 24.85 -14.12 51.70
CA ASN A 140 25.17 -15.49 51.33
C ASN A 140 24.32 -16.04 50.19
N LYS A 141 23.07 -15.59 50.07
CA LYS A 141 22.08 -16.11 49.14
C LYS A 141 21.71 -15.12 48.04
N LYS A 142 22.15 -13.87 48.14
CA LYS A 142 21.83 -12.77 47.20
C LYS A 142 22.07 -13.13 45.75
N THR A 143 23.07 -13.96 45.46
CA THR A 143 23.33 -14.43 44.07
C THR A 143 22.17 -15.24 43.51
N PHE A 144 21.48 -16.04 44.32
CA PHE A 144 20.31 -16.82 43.88
C PHE A 144 19.11 -15.89 43.61
N ALA A 145 18.89 -14.91 44.48
CA ALA A 145 17.86 -13.90 44.30
C ALA A 145 18.08 -13.09 43.01
N ILE A 146 19.32 -12.64 42.76
CA ILE A 146 19.69 -11.92 41.51
C ILE A 146 19.45 -12.80 40.28
N ARG A 147 19.86 -14.06 40.28
CA ARG A 147 19.59 -14.99 39.18
C ARG A 147 18.09 -15.15 38.90
N ARG A 148 17.26 -15.18 39.98
CA ARG A 148 15.79 -15.25 39.80
C ARG A 148 15.27 -14.00 39.14
N ILE A 149 15.73 -12.82 39.56
CA ILE A 149 15.37 -11.54 38.91
C ILE A 149 15.77 -11.56 37.44
N ASP A 150 17.01 -11.91 37.12
CA ASP A 150 17.50 -12.00 35.76
C ASP A 150 16.66 -12.94 34.90
N THR A 151 16.30 -14.11 35.46
CA THR A 151 15.44 -15.07 34.75
C THR A 151 14.06 -14.51 34.47
N ILE A 152 13.45 -13.81 35.42
CA ILE A 152 12.14 -13.18 35.24
C ILE A 152 12.22 -12.09 34.16
N LEU A 153 13.22 -11.22 34.23
CA LEU A 153 13.41 -10.15 33.29
C LEU A 153 13.63 -10.68 31.83
N ILE A 154 14.47 -11.73 31.69
CA ILE A 154 14.68 -12.38 30.39
C ILE A 154 13.36 -12.92 29.80
N LYS A 155 12.59 -13.63 30.62
CA LYS A 155 11.31 -14.20 30.18
C LYS A 155 10.29 -13.10 29.83
N THR A 156 10.26 -12.03 30.61
CA THR A 156 9.39 -10.90 30.35
C THR A 156 9.73 -10.24 28.99
N GLU A 157 11.00 -9.89 28.78
CA GLU A 157 11.47 -9.31 27.51
C GLU A 157 11.19 -10.21 26.30
N TYR A 158 11.39 -11.53 26.47
CA TYR A 158 11.10 -12.52 25.43
C TYR A 158 9.61 -12.56 25.07
N MET A 159 8.72 -12.47 26.06
CA MET A 159 7.28 -12.42 25.82
C MET A 159 6.85 -11.07 25.23
N GLU A 160 7.44 -9.95 25.65
CA GLU A 160 7.19 -8.64 25.07
C GLU A 160 7.61 -8.60 23.59
N ALA A 161 8.76 -9.18 23.23
CA ALA A 161 9.19 -9.30 21.84
C ALA A 161 8.20 -10.10 20.99
N LYS A 162 7.60 -11.16 21.54
CA LYS A 162 6.51 -11.92 20.91
C LYS A 162 5.30 -11.05 20.62
N GLU A 163 4.91 -10.19 21.57
CA GLU A 163 3.77 -9.29 21.39
C GLU A 163 4.01 -8.30 20.24
N TYR A 164 5.24 -7.78 20.07
CA TYR A 164 5.59 -6.95 18.93
C TYR A 164 5.52 -7.73 17.61
N TYR A 165 5.95 -8.99 17.60
CA TYR A 165 5.81 -9.86 16.43
C TYR A 165 4.33 -10.07 16.06
N ILE A 166 3.50 -10.40 17.04
CA ILE A 166 2.05 -10.59 16.84
C ILE A 166 1.41 -9.31 16.29
N LYS A 167 1.77 -8.13 16.81
CA LYS A 167 1.28 -6.85 16.32
C LYS A 167 1.66 -6.61 14.86
N ALA A 168 2.92 -6.85 14.49
CA ALA A 168 3.41 -6.69 13.13
C ALA A 168 2.71 -7.66 12.16
N ASN A 169 2.61 -8.93 12.53
CA ASN A 169 1.95 -9.96 11.74
C ASN A 169 0.44 -9.69 11.57
N ASN A 170 -0.24 -9.28 12.64
CA ASN A 170 -1.65 -8.92 12.57
C ASN A 170 -1.89 -7.69 11.71
N PHE A 171 -1.06 -6.64 11.85
CA PHE A 171 -1.16 -5.47 10.99
C PHE A 171 -1.02 -5.84 9.52
N TYR A 172 -0.02 -6.64 9.17
CA TYR A 172 0.18 -7.14 7.82
C TYR A 172 -1.05 -7.89 7.30
N ASN A 173 -1.55 -8.87 8.04
CA ASN A 173 -2.67 -9.71 7.60
C ASN A 173 -3.98 -8.92 7.46
N LEU A 174 -4.26 -7.98 8.37
CA LEU A 174 -5.47 -7.16 8.34
C LEU A 174 -5.50 -6.18 7.15
N HIS A 175 -4.35 -5.78 6.65
CA HIS A 175 -4.24 -4.81 5.55
C HIS A 175 -3.69 -5.42 4.25
N LEU A 176 -3.66 -6.74 4.14
CA LEU A 176 -3.08 -7.49 3.02
C LEU A 176 -3.62 -7.04 1.65
N LEU A 177 -4.90 -6.67 1.58
CA LEU A 177 -5.55 -6.21 0.34
C LEU A 177 -4.94 -4.92 -0.25
N TYR A 178 -4.21 -4.15 0.56
CA TYR A 178 -3.61 -2.88 0.13
C TYR A 178 -2.13 -3.00 -0.23
N PHE A 179 -1.54 -4.17 -0.01
CA PHE A 179 -0.13 -4.44 -0.32
C PHE A 179 -0.01 -5.10 -1.68
N SER A 180 1.01 -4.70 -2.44
CA SER A 180 1.35 -5.40 -3.69
C SER A 180 1.91 -6.79 -3.39
N ASP A 181 1.86 -7.69 -4.39
CA ASP A 181 2.41 -9.04 -4.26
C ASP A 181 3.90 -9.03 -3.88
N ASP A 182 4.69 -8.08 -4.43
CA ASP A 182 6.10 -7.96 -4.12
C ASP A 182 6.34 -7.46 -2.68
N VAL A 183 5.56 -6.49 -2.22
CA VAL A 183 5.60 -6.05 -0.80
C VAL A 183 5.20 -7.20 0.10
N SER A 184 4.15 -7.93 -0.22
CA SER A 184 3.67 -9.07 0.56
C SER A 184 4.70 -10.18 0.66
N LEU A 185 5.37 -10.51 -0.44
CA LEU A 185 6.46 -11.51 -0.44
C LEU A 185 7.61 -11.08 0.47
N LYS A 186 8.05 -9.80 0.37
CA LYS A 186 9.14 -9.27 1.19
C LYS A 186 8.80 -9.24 2.68
N VAL A 187 7.57 -8.86 3.00
CA VAL A 187 7.09 -8.84 4.40
C VAL A 187 7.02 -10.24 4.98
N ASN A 188 6.46 -11.20 4.24
CA ASN A 188 6.39 -12.60 4.69
C ASN A 188 7.79 -13.17 4.96
N ASN A 189 8.72 -12.98 4.02
CA ASN A 189 10.09 -13.44 4.22
C ASN A 189 10.71 -12.81 5.47
N LEU A 190 10.58 -11.50 5.63
CA LEU A 190 11.14 -10.79 6.78
C LEU A 190 10.51 -11.26 8.11
N LEU A 191 9.19 -11.44 8.18
CA LEU A 191 8.51 -11.94 9.37
C LEU A 191 8.94 -13.38 9.71
N ASN A 192 9.20 -14.24 8.72
CA ASN A 192 9.69 -15.58 8.97
C ASN A 192 11.10 -15.59 9.60
N HIS A 193 12.00 -14.74 9.12
CA HIS A 193 13.35 -14.59 9.69
C HIS A 193 13.29 -13.99 11.10
N ILE A 194 12.45 -12.99 11.35
CA ILE A 194 12.23 -12.43 12.70
C ILE A 194 11.70 -13.51 13.66
N TRP A 195 10.78 -14.35 13.20
CA TRP A 195 10.23 -15.44 13.98
C TRP A 195 11.30 -16.50 14.32
N ALA A 196 12.12 -16.88 13.35
CA ALA A 196 13.22 -17.82 13.55
C ALA A 196 14.23 -17.29 14.58
N LEU A 197 14.61 -16.01 14.44
CA LEU A 197 15.50 -15.36 15.40
C LEU A 197 14.89 -15.29 16.80
N TRP A 198 13.59 -14.97 16.92
CA TRP A 198 12.88 -14.97 18.19
C TRP A 198 12.90 -16.36 18.85
N ILE A 199 12.67 -17.44 18.10
CA ILE A 199 12.76 -18.83 18.62
C ILE A 199 14.16 -19.13 19.11
N ASN A 200 15.20 -18.72 18.39
CA ASN A 200 16.60 -18.95 18.78
C ASN A 200 16.97 -18.27 20.09
N TYR A 201 16.31 -17.16 20.44
CA TYR A 201 16.51 -16.47 21.72
C TYR A 201 15.64 -17.01 22.88
N ASN A 202 15.03 -18.19 22.74
CA ASN A 202 14.21 -18.76 23.80
C ASN A 202 15.03 -18.93 25.12
N PRO A 203 14.61 -18.28 26.20
CA PRO A 203 15.33 -18.34 27.48
C PRO A 203 15.54 -19.75 28.04
N ASP A 204 14.61 -20.65 27.77
CA ASP A 204 14.69 -22.00 28.27
C ASP A 204 15.84 -22.79 27.62
N PHE A 205 16.14 -22.52 26.33
CA PHE A 205 17.33 -23.10 25.70
C PHE A 205 18.63 -22.46 26.19
N ILE A 206 18.65 -21.15 26.43
CA ILE A 206 19.83 -20.43 26.90
C ILE A 206 20.18 -20.86 28.33
N ILE A 207 19.18 -21.10 29.22
CA ILE A 207 19.36 -21.46 30.63
C ILE A 207 19.85 -22.90 30.77
N HIS A 208 19.36 -23.84 29.95
CA HIS A 208 19.72 -25.24 30.00
C HIS A 208 21.03 -25.57 29.26
N ASP A 209 21.39 -24.84 28.21
CA ASP A 209 22.47 -25.23 27.29
C ASP A 209 23.73 -24.34 27.35
N LYS A 210 23.90 -23.58 28.44
CA LYS A 210 25.07 -22.65 28.61
C LYS A 210 26.45 -23.31 28.40
N PHE A 211 26.56 -24.63 28.24
CA PHE A 211 27.84 -25.32 28.19
C PHE A 211 28.18 -25.98 26.83
N LEU A 212 27.25 -26.23 25.92
CA LEU A 212 27.52 -27.05 24.71
C LEU A 212 27.28 -26.40 23.35
N LEU A 213 26.55 -25.31 23.25
CA LEU A 213 26.13 -24.76 21.94
C LEU A 213 26.40 -23.26 21.70
N SER A 214 27.05 -22.55 22.64
CA SER A 214 27.16 -21.09 22.62
C SER A 214 27.75 -20.54 21.27
N GLY A 215 28.81 -21.11 20.76
CA GLY A 215 29.45 -20.60 19.55
C GLY A 215 28.68 -20.84 18.24
N LYS A 216 27.96 -21.96 18.12
CA LYS A 216 27.16 -22.24 16.90
C LYS A 216 25.85 -21.46 16.86
N VAL A 217 25.20 -21.30 18.00
CA VAL A 217 23.96 -20.52 18.09
C VAL A 217 24.24 -19.03 17.88
N GLU A 218 25.33 -18.50 18.43
CA GLU A 218 25.74 -17.10 18.23
C GLU A 218 26.04 -16.81 16.76
N SER A 219 26.81 -17.67 16.05
CA SER A 219 27.09 -17.47 14.62
C SER A 219 25.83 -17.55 13.75
N SER A 220 24.92 -18.48 14.05
CA SER A 220 23.65 -18.61 13.34
C SER A 220 22.73 -17.41 13.58
N ASN A 221 22.71 -16.85 14.78
CA ASN A 221 21.91 -15.67 15.08
C ASN A 221 22.47 -14.41 14.42
N GLU A 222 23.80 -14.28 14.30
CA GLU A 222 24.43 -13.17 13.58
C GLU A 222 24.14 -13.22 12.08
N GLU A 223 24.15 -14.41 11.45
CA GLU A 223 23.75 -14.60 10.08
C GLU A 223 22.28 -14.20 9.86
N GLU A 224 21.38 -14.62 10.77
CA GLU A 224 19.96 -14.31 10.74
C GLU A 224 19.70 -12.79 10.92
N GLU A 225 20.40 -12.13 11.82
CA GLU A 225 20.33 -10.67 12.01
C GLU A 225 20.78 -9.89 10.76
N ASN A 226 21.85 -10.34 10.10
CA ASN A 226 22.34 -9.75 8.85
C ASN A 226 21.32 -9.90 7.72
N GLU A 227 20.67 -11.07 7.60
CA GLU A 227 19.63 -11.31 6.60
C GLU A 227 18.40 -10.44 6.88
N ILE A 228 17.96 -10.34 8.14
CA ILE A 228 16.87 -9.44 8.57
C ILE A 228 17.16 -7.99 8.15
N ASP A 229 18.39 -7.49 8.37
CA ASP A 229 18.75 -6.12 7.99
C ASP A 229 18.76 -5.91 6.48
N SER A 230 19.24 -6.91 5.72
CA SER A 230 19.18 -6.92 4.26
C SER A 230 17.75 -6.87 3.75
N LEU A 231 16.89 -7.76 4.24
CA LEU A 231 15.46 -7.83 3.87
C LEU A 231 14.72 -6.54 4.25
N ARG A 232 14.99 -5.98 5.44
CA ARG A 232 14.43 -4.70 5.89
C ARG A 232 14.78 -3.55 4.93
N LYS A 233 16.06 -3.46 4.49
CA LYS A 233 16.51 -2.45 3.53
C LYS A 233 15.83 -2.63 2.17
N ASN A 234 15.66 -3.88 1.71
CA ASN A 234 14.99 -4.19 0.47
C ASN A 234 13.48 -3.85 0.52
N LEU A 235 12.83 -4.14 1.65
CA LEU A 235 11.44 -3.75 1.88
C LEU A 235 11.30 -2.22 1.84
N LEU A 236 12.16 -1.48 2.56
CA LEU A 236 12.13 -0.02 2.58
C LEU A 236 12.22 0.58 1.16
N LYS A 237 13.20 0.12 0.37
CA LYS A 237 13.36 0.58 -1.03
C LYS A 237 12.10 0.32 -1.85
N ARG A 238 11.47 -0.85 -1.67
CA ARG A 238 10.25 -1.18 -2.39
C ARG A 238 9.06 -0.31 -1.99
N LEU A 239 8.87 -0.08 -0.68
CA LEU A 239 7.82 0.80 -0.19
C LEU A 239 8.00 2.24 -0.72
N GLN A 240 9.24 2.76 -0.68
CA GLN A 240 9.57 4.09 -1.22
C GLN A 240 9.28 4.19 -2.72
N TYR A 241 9.63 3.16 -3.49
CA TYR A 241 9.34 3.11 -4.92
C TYR A 241 7.82 3.13 -5.19
N GLU A 242 7.04 2.33 -4.49
CA GLU A 242 5.59 2.26 -4.69
C GLU A 242 4.84 3.50 -4.18
N LEU A 243 5.41 4.24 -3.24
CA LEU A 243 4.89 5.53 -2.78
C LEU A 243 5.38 6.72 -3.64
N ASN A 244 6.16 6.47 -4.70
CA ASN A 244 6.79 7.50 -5.54
C ASN A 244 7.63 8.52 -4.75
N ILE A 245 8.20 8.11 -3.61
CA ILE A 245 9.06 8.97 -2.78
C ILE A 245 10.45 9.09 -3.39
N VAL A 246 10.92 8.04 -4.07
CA VAL A 246 12.19 8.05 -4.80
C VAL A 246 11.92 8.59 -6.20
N LYS A 247 12.30 9.84 -6.47
CA LYS A 247 12.48 10.30 -7.83
C LYS A 247 13.55 9.40 -8.44
N THR A 248 13.21 8.67 -9.48
CA THR A 248 14.18 8.00 -10.34
C THR A 248 15.15 9.09 -10.81
N SER A 249 16.34 9.14 -10.21
CA SER A 249 17.46 9.84 -10.79
C SER A 249 17.86 9.00 -12.01
N GLU A 250 17.35 9.42 -13.16
CA GLU A 250 17.90 9.04 -14.46
C GLU A 250 19.32 9.57 -14.59
#